data_760029a6ba1cf4df7c3d5c707ab525c0
#
_entry.id   760029a6ba1cf4df7c3d5c707ab525c0
#
_cell.length_a   1.000
_cell.length_b   1.000
_cell.length_c   1.000
_cell.angle_alpha   90.00
_cell.angle_beta   90.00
_cell.angle_gamma   90.00
#
_symmetry.space_group_name_H-M   'P 1'
#
loop_
_entity.id
_entity.type
_entity.pdbx_description
1 polymer ?
#
loop_
_entity_poly.entity_id
_entity_poly.type
_entity_poly.pdbx_seq_one_letter_code
_entity_poly.pdbx_strand_id
1 'polypeptide(L)'
;MVNNFAPIKNNNYSNSHKYTFTMTQDKLKQAVARAAIDYIAPKLEADSIVGVGTGSTANYFIQYLAEIKGKFDGTVASSEKSAERLKALGIPVYELNSVDAITVYVDGADETNDKLELIKGGGAALTREKIVAACSDEFVCIADGSKWVDTLGKFPLPVEVIPMARSYV
;
A
#
# COMPACT_ATOMS: atom_id res chain seq x y z
N MET A 1 -18.21 0.97 -5.57
CA MET A 1 -16.94 1.24 -4.84
C MET A 1 -17.25 2.30 -3.80
N VAL A 2 -17.30 1.95 -2.53
CA VAL A 2 -17.51 2.92 -1.45
C VAL A 2 -16.13 3.23 -0.87
N ASN A 3 -15.60 4.42 -1.18
CA ASN A 3 -14.33 4.89 -0.64
C ASN A 3 -14.58 5.50 0.75
N ASN A 4 -14.41 4.73 1.80
CA ASN A 4 -14.36 5.25 3.16
C ASN A 4 -12.89 5.50 3.56
N PHE A 5 -12.41 6.71 3.29
CA PHE A 5 -11.12 7.16 3.80
C PHE A 5 -11.34 8.11 4.97
N ALA A 6 -10.87 7.73 6.14
CA ALA A 6 -10.69 8.65 7.25
C ALA A 6 -9.20 8.97 7.38
N PRO A 7 -8.76 10.21 7.13
CA PRO A 7 -7.41 10.61 7.47
C PRO A 7 -7.25 10.54 9.00
N ILE A 8 -6.29 9.74 9.48
CA ILE A 8 -5.92 9.76 10.91
C ILE A 8 -5.22 11.10 11.16
N LYS A 9 -6.00 12.11 11.54
CA LYS A 9 -5.46 13.39 12.03
C LYS A 9 -5.07 13.18 13.50
N ASN A 10 -3.78 13.05 13.77
CA ASN A 10 -3.26 13.19 15.14
C ASN A 10 -3.38 14.66 15.58
N ASN A 11 -4.56 15.04 16.08
CA ASN A 11 -4.78 16.27 16.81
C ASN A 11 -4.57 16.00 18.31
N ASN A 12 -3.34 16.09 18.78
CA ASN A 12 -3.03 16.38 20.18
C ASN A 12 -1.56 16.79 20.30
N TYR A 13 -1.28 18.07 20.05
CA TYR A 13 -0.10 18.74 20.62
C TYR A 13 -0.52 20.08 21.19
N SER A 14 -0.86 20.07 22.48
CA SER A 14 -0.85 21.29 23.30
C SER A 14 0.59 21.64 23.67
N ASN A 15 0.94 22.90 23.49
CA ASN A 15 2.19 23.55 23.79
C ASN A 15 2.91 23.09 25.08
N SER A 16 4.14 22.57 24.96
CA SER A 16 5.30 23.03 25.75
C SER A 16 6.56 22.25 25.34
N HIS A 17 7.66 23.00 25.18
CA HIS A 17 9.03 22.58 24.90
C HIS A 17 9.38 22.19 23.44
N LYS A 18 10.16 23.11 22.82
CA LYS A 18 10.82 22.97 21.51
C LYS A 18 11.86 21.84 21.48
N TYR A 19 11.40 20.63 21.29
CA TYR A 19 12.19 19.57 20.65
C TYR A 19 11.41 19.14 19.43
N THR A 20 11.79 19.68 18.26
CA THR A 20 11.29 19.20 16.98
C THR A 20 11.87 17.80 16.78
N PHE A 21 11.17 16.77 17.23
CA PHE A 21 11.54 15.38 16.99
C PHE A 21 11.17 15.08 15.53
N THR A 22 12.08 15.38 14.62
CA THR A 22 11.90 15.05 13.21
C THR A 22 12.00 13.53 13.06
N MET A 23 10.86 12.87 12.86
CA MET A 23 10.85 11.43 12.58
C MET A 23 11.62 11.16 11.29
N THR A 24 12.46 10.14 11.31
CA THR A 24 13.13 9.68 10.08
C THR A 24 12.10 9.15 9.09
N GLN A 25 12.42 9.20 7.79
CA GLN A 25 11.55 8.68 6.74
C GLN A 25 11.16 7.21 6.98
N ASP A 26 12.07 6.39 7.49
CA ASP A 26 11.79 4.99 7.82
C ASP A 26 10.79 4.86 8.97
N LYS A 27 10.89 5.69 10.00
CA LYS A 27 9.89 5.71 11.09
C LYS A 27 8.51 6.12 10.61
N LEU A 28 8.42 7.06 9.66
CA LEU A 28 7.15 7.45 9.04
C LEU A 28 6.54 6.29 8.26
N LYS A 29 7.33 5.60 7.44
CA LYS A 29 6.88 4.40 6.70
C LYS A 29 6.42 3.28 7.63
N GLN A 30 7.15 3.04 8.72
CA GLN A 30 6.76 2.06 9.75
C GLN A 30 5.43 2.45 10.40
N ALA A 31 5.24 3.72 10.74
CA ALA A 31 4.02 4.20 11.38
C ALA A 31 2.79 4.00 10.48
N VAL A 32 2.87 4.37 9.19
CA VAL A 32 1.75 4.19 8.26
C VAL A 32 1.49 2.72 7.95
N ALA A 33 2.52 1.90 7.88
CA ALA A 33 2.38 0.46 7.71
C ALA A 33 1.70 -0.19 8.93
N ARG A 34 2.05 0.23 10.16
CA ARG A 34 1.40 -0.24 11.38
C ARG A 34 -0.06 0.20 11.43
N ALA A 35 -0.35 1.46 11.11
CA ALA A 35 -1.72 1.95 11.05
C ALA A 35 -2.59 1.18 10.05
N ALA A 36 -2.02 0.73 8.93
CA ALA A 36 -2.72 -0.13 7.99
C ALA A 36 -3.07 -1.49 8.60
N ILE A 37 -2.15 -2.12 9.36
CA ILE A 37 -2.44 -3.37 10.07
C ILE A 37 -3.58 -3.17 11.07
N ASP A 38 -3.52 -2.11 11.88
CA ASP A 38 -4.55 -1.82 12.89
C ASP A 38 -5.93 -1.60 12.22
N TYR A 39 -5.94 -1.02 11.03
CA TYR A 39 -7.16 -0.78 10.25
C TYR A 39 -7.74 -2.04 9.63
N ILE A 40 -6.89 -2.92 9.05
CA ILE A 40 -7.39 -4.10 8.34
C ILE A 40 -7.66 -5.29 9.28
N ALA A 41 -6.87 -5.46 10.36
CA ALA A 41 -6.93 -6.64 11.22
C ALA A 41 -8.33 -6.96 11.79
N PRO A 42 -9.19 -5.98 12.14
CA PRO A 42 -10.55 -6.24 12.59
C PRO A 42 -11.51 -6.68 11.47
N LYS A 43 -11.14 -6.49 10.21
CA LYS A 43 -11.95 -6.79 9.02
C LYS A 43 -11.64 -8.15 8.42
N LEU A 44 -10.52 -8.77 8.84
CA LEU A 44 -10.05 -10.04 8.28
C LEU A 44 -10.76 -11.21 8.95
N GLU A 45 -11.17 -12.16 8.14
CA GLU A 45 -11.72 -13.46 8.50
C GLU A 45 -10.76 -14.57 8.04
N ALA A 46 -10.99 -15.79 8.50
CA ALA A 46 -10.09 -16.91 8.26
C ALA A 46 -9.90 -17.27 6.78
N ASP A 47 -10.83 -16.90 5.92
CA ASP A 47 -10.81 -17.10 4.46
C ASP A 47 -10.44 -15.81 3.68
N SER A 48 -10.16 -14.72 4.37
CA SER A 48 -9.80 -13.46 3.71
C SER A 48 -8.49 -13.59 2.93
N ILE A 49 -8.45 -12.95 1.76
CA ILE A 49 -7.24 -12.77 0.96
C ILE A 49 -6.80 -11.30 1.05
N VAL A 50 -5.53 -11.09 1.36
CA VAL A 50 -4.93 -9.75 1.45
C VAL A 50 -4.07 -9.47 0.23
N GLY A 51 -4.43 -8.47 -0.55
CA GLY A 51 -3.60 -7.94 -1.63
C GLY A 51 -2.44 -7.11 -1.09
N VAL A 52 -1.24 -7.33 -1.59
CA VAL A 52 -0.02 -6.68 -1.09
C VAL A 52 0.74 -5.99 -2.22
N GLY A 53 0.96 -4.70 -2.03
CA GLY A 53 1.64 -3.83 -2.96
C GLY A 53 3.16 -3.96 -2.98
N THR A 54 3.80 -2.97 -3.57
CA THR A 54 5.25 -2.95 -3.84
C THR A 54 5.89 -1.67 -3.31
N GLY A 55 7.15 -1.77 -2.90
CA GLY A 55 7.94 -0.60 -2.47
C GLY A 55 8.34 -0.63 -1.00
N SER A 56 9.09 0.38 -0.58
CA SER A 56 9.72 0.40 0.75
C SER A 56 8.70 0.47 1.89
N THR A 57 7.58 1.17 1.72
CA THR A 57 6.51 1.22 2.72
C THR A 57 5.76 -0.12 2.79
N ALA A 58 5.47 -0.73 1.63
CA ALA A 58 4.88 -2.07 1.56
C ALA A 58 5.76 -3.15 2.21
N ASN A 59 7.09 -2.99 2.17
CA ASN A 59 7.99 -3.91 2.88
C ASN A 59 7.79 -3.89 4.40
N TYR A 60 7.54 -2.73 5.00
CA TYR A 60 7.20 -2.65 6.43
C TYR A 60 5.82 -3.24 6.71
N PHE A 61 4.86 -2.99 5.82
CA PHE A 61 3.54 -3.63 5.93
C PHE A 61 3.63 -5.16 5.91
N ILE A 62 4.43 -5.75 5.00
CA ILE A 62 4.67 -7.20 4.93
C ILE A 62 5.24 -7.74 6.26
N GLN A 63 6.19 -7.04 6.87
CA GLN A 63 6.76 -7.44 8.15
C GLN A 63 5.70 -7.49 9.26
N TYR A 64 4.85 -6.47 9.34
CA TYR A 64 3.79 -6.40 10.35
C TYR A 64 2.62 -7.33 10.04
N LEU A 65 2.34 -7.61 8.76
CA LEU A 65 1.33 -8.58 8.35
C LEU A 65 1.64 -9.99 8.89
N ALA A 66 2.92 -10.34 9.01
CA ALA A 66 3.34 -11.60 9.59
C ALA A 66 2.90 -11.79 11.05
N GLU A 67 2.72 -10.71 11.81
CA GLU A 67 2.27 -10.76 13.20
C GLU A 67 0.81 -11.22 13.31
N ILE A 68 0.02 -11.03 12.26
CA ILE A 68 -1.40 -11.37 12.20
C ILE A 68 -1.74 -12.46 11.18
N LYS A 69 -0.72 -13.21 10.70
CA LYS A 69 -0.91 -14.24 9.65
C LYS A 69 -1.91 -15.35 9.97
N GLY A 70 -2.28 -15.52 11.22
CA GLY A 70 -3.34 -16.45 11.63
C GLY A 70 -4.77 -15.92 11.49
N LYS A 71 -4.96 -14.68 10.99
CA LYS A 71 -6.26 -14.03 10.83
C LYS A 71 -6.82 -14.08 9.41
N PHE A 72 -6.06 -14.56 8.44
CA PHE A 72 -6.44 -14.60 7.03
C PHE A 72 -5.86 -15.86 6.36
N ASP A 73 -6.38 -16.24 5.22
CA ASP A 73 -5.95 -17.45 4.50
C ASP A 73 -4.62 -17.23 3.78
N GLY A 74 -4.50 -16.14 3.02
CA GLY A 74 -3.29 -15.88 2.27
C GLY A 74 -3.27 -14.53 1.58
N THR A 75 -2.36 -14.38 0.64
CA THR A 75 -2.08 -13.09 -0.01
C THR A 75 -2.00 -13.22 -1.52
N VAL A 76 -2.27 -12.11 -2.23
CA VAL A 76 -1.92 -11.89 -3.64
C VAL A 76 -0.95 -10.73 -3.71
N ALA A 77 0.23 -10.94 -4.31
CA ALA A 77 1.27 -9.93 -4.40
C ALA A 77 1.28 -9.25 -5.78
N SER A 78 1.43 -7.92 -5.80
CA SER A 78 1.56 -7.14 -7.04
C SER A 78 2.96 -7.22 -7.68
N SER A 79 3.95 -7.81 -6.99
CA SER A 79 5.29 -8.03 -7.54
C SER A 79 5.94 -9.30 -7.01
N GLU A 80 6.90 -9.84 -7.78
CA GLU A 80 7.70 -11.00 -7.37
C GLU A 80 8.46 -10.73 -6.06
N LYS A 81 9.03 -9.51 -5.92
CA LYS A 81 9.75 -9.13 -4.69
C LYS A 81 8.87 -9.15 -3.45
N SER A 82 7.62 -8.71 -3.56
CA SER A 82 6.65 -8.80 -2.46
C SER A 82 6.27 -10.24 -2.18
N ALA A 83 6.06 -11.06 -3.22
CA ALA A 83 5.77 -12.48 -3.09
C ALA A 83 6.90 -13.25 -2.38
N GLU A 84 8.15 -13.00 -2.76
CA GLU A 84 9.32 -13.60 -2.11
C GLU A 84 9.40 -13.25 -0.61
N ARG A 85 9.15 -11.98 -0.25
CA ARG A 85 9.16 -11.52 1.15
C ARG A 85 8.06 -12.16 1.98
N LEU A 86 6.85 -12.26 1.43
CA LEU A 86 5.71 -12.91 2.08
C LEU A 86 6.01 -14.39 2.34
N LYS A 87 6.49 -15.10 1.31
CA LYS A 87 6.90 -16.52 1.42
C LYS A 87 8.00 -16.72 2.47
N ALA A 88 8.99 -15.83 2.54
CA ALA A 88 10.08 -15.89 3.53
C ALA A 88 9.57 -15.76 4.98
N LEU A 89 8.42 -15.11 5.19
CA LEU A 89 7.76 -14.97 6.49
C LEU A 89 6.72 -16.08 6.77
N GLY A 90 6.63 -17.07 5.88
CA GLY A 90 5.66 -18.16 5.99
C GLY A 90 4.21 -17.72 5.80
N ILE A 91 3.98 -16.71 4.95
CA ILE A 91 2.66 -16.26 4.56
C ILE A 91 2.36 -16.88 3.19
N PRO A 92 1.21 -17.57 3.01
CA PRO A 92 0.80 -18.11 1.73
C PRO A 92 0.64 -17.02 0.67
N VAL A 93 1.10 -17.27 -0.56
CA VAL A 93 0.96 -16.37 -1.69
C VAL A 93 0.30 -17.11 -2.83
N TYR A 94 -0.86 -16.65 -3.24
CA TYR A 94 -1.69 -17.22 -4.30
C TYR A 94 -1.53 -16.44 -5.60
N GLU A 95 -1.75 -17.12 -6.71
CA GLU A 95 -1.96 -16.48 -8.00
C GLU A 95 -3.32 -15.79 -8.03
N LEU A 96 -3.40 -14.61 -8.62
CA LEU A 96 -4.66 -13.85 -8.67
C LEU A 96 -5.81 -14.65 -9.28
N ASN A 97 -5.52 -15.46 -10.30
CA ASN A 97 -6.54 -16.29 -10.97
C ASN A 97 -6.99 -17.53 -10.15
N SER A 98 -6.40 -17.76 -8.98
CA SER A 98 -6.74 -18.88 -8.10
C SER A 98 -7.54 -18.46 -6.87
N VAL A 99 -7.90 -17.19 -6.76
CA VAL A 99 -8.72 -16.64 -5.67
C VAL A 99 -9.99 -16.02 -6.22
N ASP A 100 -11.09 -16.12 -5.46
CA ASP A 100 -12.40 -15.60 -5.91
C ASP A 100 -12.51 -14.09 -5.69
N ALA A 101 -11.92 -13.57 -4.60
CA ALA A 101 -11.93 -12.15 -4.24
C ALA A 101 -10.71 -11.80 -3.39
N ILE A 102 -10.37 -10.52 -3.36
CA ILE A 102 -9.37 -9.94 -2.45
C ILE A 102 -10.10 -9.01 -1.51
N THR A 103 -10.12 -9.33 -0.22
CA THR A 103 -10.82 -8.56 0.81
C THR A 103 -10.30 -7.12 0.90
N VAL A 104 -8.98 -6.95 0.88
CA VAL A 104 -8.34 -5.64 0.94
C VAL A 104 -7.00 -5.66 0.24
N TYR A 105 -6.69 -4.63 -0.54
CA TYR A 105 -5.37 -4.42 -1.15
C TYR A 105 -4.67 -3.23 -0.48
N VAL A 106 -3.46 -3.45 0.00
CA VAL A 106 -2.66 -2.43 0.70
C VAL A 106 -1.42 -2.10 -0.11
N ASP A 107 -1.27 -0.84 -0.51
CA ASP A 107 -0.15 -0.38 -1.33
C ASP A 107 0.18 1.10 -1.11
N GLY A 108 1.35 1.55 -1.54
CA GLY A 108 1.80 2.93 -1.47
C GLY A 108 1.36 3.77 -2.67
N ALA A 109 1.70 5.07 -2.61
CA ALA A 109 1.60 5.99 -3.73
C ALA A 109 2.87 6.85 -3.83
N ASP A 110 3.11 7.39 -5.02
CA ASP A 110 4.18 8.38 -5.26
C ASP A 110 3.72 9.77 -4.81
N GLU A 111 2.47 10.13 -5.11
CA GLU A 111 1.80 11.34 -4.65
C GLU A 111 0.33 11.04 -4.30
N THR A 112 -0.22 11.80 -3.35
CA THR A 112 -1.64 11.82 -3.01
C THR A 112 -2.08 13.22 -2.56
N ASN A 113 -3.38 13.53 -2.66
CA ASN A 113 -3.94 14.83 -2.27
C ASN A 113 -5.22 14.68 -1.44
N ASP A 114 -5.83 15.82 -1.04
CA ASP A 114 -7.07 15.86 -0.25
C ASP A 114 -8.28 15.24 -0.95
N LYS A 115 -8.25 15.11 -2.28
CA LYS A 115 -9.29 14.44 -3.05
C LYS A 115 -9.10 12.93 -3.18
N LEU A 116 -8.04 12.39 -2.53
CA LEU A 116 -7.66 10.98 -2.59
C LEU A 116 -7.28 10.51 -4.01
N GLU A 117 -6.87 11.46 -4.85
CA GLU A 117 -6.27 11.15 -6.13
C GLU A 117 -4.82 10.72 -5.92
N LEU A 118 -4.32 9.80 -6.76
CA LEU A 118 -3.00 9.20 -6.61
C LEU A 118 -2.19 9.28 -7.89
N ILE A 119 -0.89 9.57 -7.77
CA ILE A 119 0.10 9.15 -8.76
C ILE A 119 0.81 7.91 -8.23
N LYS A 120 0.85 6.88 -9.06
CA LYS A 120 1.54 5.61 -8.81
C LYS A 120 2.40 5.25 -10.03
N GLY A 121 3.25 4.25 -9.88
CA GLY A 121 4.02 3.70 -10.99
C GLY A 121 5.49 4.12 -11.04
N GLY A 122 5.96 4.96 -10.13
CA GLY A 122 7.38 5.34 -10.05
C GLY A 122 8.34 4.17 -9.90
N GLY A 123 7.87 3.06 -9.34
CA GLY A 123 8.60 1.80 -9.21
C GLY A 123 8.43 0.81 -10.37
N ALA A 124 7.77 1.21 -11.47
CA ALA A 124 7.46 0.38 -12.65
C ALA A 124 6.67 -0.91 -12.34
N ALA A 125 5.78 -0.88 -11.34
CA ALA A 125 4.96 -2.01 -10.94
C ALA A 125 3.44 -1.77 -11.14
N LEU A 126 3.05 -0.58 -11.63
CA LEU A 126 1.67 -0.10 -11.64
C LEU A 126 0.70 -1.01 -12.40
N THR A 127 1.09 -1.62 -13.49
CA THR A 127 0.19 -2.51 -14.26
C THR A 127 -0.33 -3.64 -13.40
N ARG A 128 0.55 -4.36 -12.71
CA ARG A 128 0.14 -5.43 -11.77
C ARG A 128 -0.59 -4.88 -10.55
N GLU A 129 -0.14 -3.77 -9.99
CA GLU A 129 -0.78 -3.08 -8.86
C GLU A 129 -2.23 -2.72 -9.18
N LYS A 130 -2.47 -2.15 -10.37
CA LYS A 130 -3.82 -1.77 -10.82
C LYS A 130 -4.73 -2.97 -11.04
N ILE A 131 -4.20 -4.07 -11.54
CA ILE A 131 -4.97 -5.31 -11.72
C ILE A 131 -5.39 -5.86 -10.35
N VAL A 132 -4.47 -5.97 -9.39
CA VAL A 132 -4.79 -6.46 -8.04
C VAL A 132 -5.79 -5.53 -7.36
N ALA A 133 -5.60 -4.21 -7.45
CA ALA A 133 -6.53 -3.22 -6.89
C ALA A 133 -7.94 -3.34 -7.48
N ALA A 134 -8.05 -3.59 -8.80
CA ALA A 134 -9.34 -3.73 -9.47
C ALA A 134 -10.12 -5.00 -9.05
N CYS A 135 -9.41 -6.03 -8.57
CA CYS A 135 -9.97 -7.28 -8.07
C CYS A 135 -10.21 -7.27 -6.55
N SER A 136 -10.01 -6.13 -5.88
CA SER A 136 -10.11 -6.01 -4.43
C SER A 136 -11.37 -5.25 -4.03
N ASP A 137 -12.00 -5.66 -2.92
CA ASP A 137 -13.18 -4.99 -2.39
C ASP A 137 -12.84 -3.62 -1.81
N GLU A 138 -11.65 -3.50 -1.21
CA GLU A 138 -11.16 -2.25 -0.61
C GLU A 138 -9.69 -2.02 -0.98
N PHE A 139 -9.34 -0.75 -1.24
CA PHE A 139 -7.96 -0.31 -1.41
C PHE A 139 -7.52 0.58 -0.25
N VAL A 140 -6.44 0.23 0.41
CA VAL A 140 -5.82 1.02 1.50
C VAL A 140 -4.49 1.58 1.02
N CYS A 141 -4.43 2.90 0.84
CA CYS A 141 -3.20 3.60 0.48
C CYS A 141 -2.37 3.93 1.71
N ILE A 142 -1.14 3.42 1.76
CA ILE A 142 -0.17 3.70 2.83
C ILE A 142 0.86 4.73 2.36
N ALA A 143 0.63 5.99 2.70
CA ALA A 143 1.48 7.11 2.33
C ALA A 143 1.83 7.95 3.57
N ASP A 144 3.09 8.29 3.74
CA ASP A 144 3.52 9.27 4.74
C ASP A 144 3.35 10.71 4.23
N GLY A 145 3.48 11.69 5.12
CA GLY A 145 3.26 13.10 4.80
C GLY A 145 4.15 13.66 3.67
N SER A 146 5.26 13.00 3.33
CA SER A 146 6.10 13.42 2.20
C SER A 146 5.47 13.16 0.83
N LYS A 147 4.42 12.31 0.79
CA LYS A 147 3.66 11.96 -0.41
C LYS A 147 2.43 12.85 -0.60
N TRP A 148 2.10 13.66 0.41
CA TRP A 148 0.96 14.55 0.36
C TRP A 148 1.30 15.82 -0.40
N VAL A 149 0.51 16.14 -1.42
CA VAL A 149 0.68 17.33 -2.28
C VAL A 149 -0.66 18.02 -2.50
N ASP A 150 -0.65 19.35 -2.67
CA ASP A 150 -1.88 20.10 -2.99
C ASP A 150 -2.36 19.81 -4.43
N THR A 151 -1.40 19.64 -5.33
CA THR A 151 -1.66 19.37 -6.76
C THR A 151 -0.76 18.24 -7.22
N LEU A 152 -1.36 17.19 -7.80
CA LEU A 152 -0.64 16.09 -8.39
C LEU A 152 0.18 16.54 -9.61
N GLY A 153 1.30 15.86 -9.89
CA GLY A 153 2.10 16.08 -11.08
C GLY A 153 3.46 16.72 -10.81
N LYS A 154 3.88 16.83 -9.55
CA LYS A 154 5.27 17.13 -9.20
C LYS A 154 6.18 15.98 -9.60
N PHE A 155 5.66 14.76 -9.52
CA PHE A 155 6.30 13.55 -10.01
C PHE A 155 5.88 13.31 -11.48
N PRO A 156 6.81 13.03 -12.42
CA PRO A 156 6.49 12.73 -13.81
C PRO A 156 5.55 11.52 -13.92
N LEU A 157 4.54 11.60 -14.77
CA LEU A 157 3.60 10.51 -14.98
C LEU A 157 4.31 9.27 -15.56
N PRO A 158 4.33 8.13 -14.87
CA PRO A 158 4.87 6.89 -15.40
C PRO A 158 3.93 6.34 -16.47
N VAL A 159 4.48 6.00 -17.62
CA VAL A 159 3.73 5.36 -18.72
C VAL A 159 4.44 4.06 -19.08
N GLU A 160 3.77 2.93 -18.86
CA GLU A 160 4.24 1.63 -19.30
C GLU A 160 3.91 1.43 -20.76
N VAL A 161 4.90 1.04 -21.56
CA VAL A 161 4.74 0.78 -22.98
C VAL A 161 5.43 -0.53 -23.36
N ILE A 162 4.88 -1.23 -24.36
CA ILE A 162 5.58 -2.33 -25.00
C ILE A 162 6.84 -1.75 -25.65
N PRO A 163 8.04 -2.33 -25.47
CA PRO A 163 9.30 -1.76 -25.97
C PRO A 163 9.28 -1.37 -27.44
N MET A 164 8.56 -2.15 -28.28
CA MET A 164 8.35 -1.88 -29.71
C MET A 164 7.62 -0.55 -29.96
N ALA A 165 6.73 -0.14 -29.03
CA ALA A 165 5.88 1.04 -29.20
C ALA A 165 6.53 2.34 -28.65
N ARG A 166 7.73 2.28 -28.05
CA ARG A 166 8.35 3.43 -27.37
C ARG A 166 8.43 4.69 -28.20
N SER A 167 8.69 4.57 -29.50
CA SER A 167 8.82 5.72 -30.41
C SER A 167 7.48 6.14 -31.03
N TYR A 168 6.43 5.34 -30.84
CA TYR A 168 5.09 5.63 -31.32
C TYR A 168 4.27 6.37 -30.25
N VAL A 169 4.44 6.01 -28.96
CA VAL A 169 3.78 6.66 -27.81
C VAL A 169 4.52 7.94 -27.42
#